data_430158dd25f696ac537df7d288ea4958
#
_entry.id   430158dd25f696ac537df7d288ea4958
#
_cell.length_a   1.000
_cell.length_b   1.000
_cell.length_c   1.000
_cell.angle_alpha   90.00
_cell.angle_beta   90.00
_cell.angle_gamma   90.00
#
_symmetry.space_group_name_H-M   'P 1'
#
loop_
_entity.id
_entity.type
_entity.pdbx_description
1 polymer ?
#
loop_
_entity_poly.entity_id
_entity_poly.type
_entity_poly.pdbx_seq_one_letter_code
_entity_poly.pdbx_strand_id
1 'polypeptide(L)'
;MISIVIPTLNSERTLDECLQAIAAQNLPRARYEIVLADAGSTDGTLAIARARGVDRIVDNPLKTGEAGKTAGIRAARGDLIALVDSDNILPDAEWLARMTAPFGDPRIVASEPIAYTVRRGDPALTRYFALLGMNDPLCLFTRNYDRLSAVTNRWTGLPVDQVDKGDYLEVALTEATLPTIGANGFVFRRSLLDHVEWEPYFFDIDVMHQAVRAGFRHVAKVKTGIVHLYCSRLGAFAAKQRRRVRDYLFFAGERRRTYPWARQRRLGVAAFALATLLVLPVAGQALVGCCRRPDTAWLYHVPVCWITLWTYGAATLRKLLGLRQAPAARDRWQTR
;
A
#
# COMPACT_ATOMS: atom_id res chain seq x y z
N MET A 1 6.03 17.86 14.28
CA MET A 1 6.30 18.06 12.84
C MET A 1 6.03 16.76 12.09
N ILE A 2 5.64 16.82 10.79
CA ILE A 2 5.38 15.64 9.95
C ILE A 2 6.50 15.53 8.91
N SER A 3 7.07 14.33 8.70
CA SER A 3 7.94 14.06 7.55
C SER A 3 7.20 13.20 6.55
N ILE A 4 6.98 13.72 5.35
CA ILE A 4 6.36 13.02 4.23
C ILE A 4 7.49 12.33 3.45
N VAL A 5 7.53 11.01 3.50
CA VAL A 5 8.57 10.19 2.86
C VAL A 5 8.04 9.62 1.56
N ILE A 6 8.73 9.91 0.46
CA ILE A 6 8.34 9.54 -0.91
C ILE A 6 9.46 8.73 -1.57
N PRO A 7 9.36 7.40 -1.62
CA PRO A 7 10.29 6.60 -2.41
C PRO A 7 10.00 6.77 -3.91
N THR A 8 11.05 6.98 -4.72
CA THR A 8 10.92 7.22 -6.16
C THR A 8 11.88 6.38 -6.99
N LEU A 9 11.42 6.01 -8.18
CA LEU A 9 12.23 5.51 -9.29
C LEU A 9 11.46 5.74 -10.58
N ASN A 10 11.97 6.66 -11.43
CA ASN A 10 11.36 7.01 -12.72
C ASN A 10 9.85 7.32 -12.59
N SER A 11 9.55 8.31 -11.75
CA SER A 11 8.20 8.70 -11.34
C SER A 11 7.70 10.00 -12.00
N GLU A 12 8.32 10.48 -13.08
CA GLU A 12 7.99 11.77 -13.72
C GLU A 12 6.49 11.91 -14.06
N ARG A 13 5.81 10.79 -14.36
CA ARG A 13 4.40 10.80 -14.77
C ARG A 13 3.42 11.10 -13.65
N THR A 14 3.80 10.88 -12.40
CA THR A 14 2.89 10.94 -11.25
C THR A 14 3.38 11.87 -10.15
N LEU A 15 4.69 12.07 -10.05
CA LEU A 15 5.31 12.80 -8.96
C LEU A 15 4.86 14.27 -8.92
N ASP A 16 4.67 14.91 -10.08
CA ASP A 16 4.25 16.31 -10.13
C ASP A 16 2.87 16.51 -9.49
N GLU A 17 1.89 15.68 -9.84
CA GLU A 17 0.55 15.71 -9.25
C GLU A 17 0.57 15.36 -7.75
N CYS A 18 1.41 14.39 -7.35
CA CYS A 18 1.62 14.03 -5.93
C CYS A 18 2.12 15.24 -5.13
N LEU A 19 3.18 15.90 -5.59
CA LEU A 19 3.76 17.04 -4.90
C LEU A 19 2.86 18.28 -4.92
N GLN A 20 2.09 18.51 -5.99
CA GLN A 20 1.06 19.54 -6.03
C GLN A 20 -0.01 19.33 -4.96
N ALA A 21 -0.51 18.09 -4.83
CA ALA A 21 -1.53 17.76 -3.82
C ALA A 21 -1.00 17.93 -2.38
N ILE A 22 0.29 17.67 -2.15
CA ILE A 22 0.95 17.94 -0.87
C ILE A 22 1.09 19.44 -0.62
N ALA A 23 1.50 20.21 -1.62
CA ALA A 23 1.65 21.67 -1.51
C ALA A 23 0.30 22.39 -1.30
N ALA A 24 -0.80 21.79 -1.77
CA ALA A 24 -2.16 22.32 -1.61
C ALA A 24 -2.78 22.06 -0.22
N GLN A 25 -2.05 21.45 0.71
CA GLN A 25 -2.60 21.17 2.04
C GLN A 25 -2.73 22.46 2.88
N ASN A 26 -3.83 22.58 3.62
CA ASN A 26 -4.10 23.73 4.52
C ASN A 26 -3.24 23.71 5.81
N LEU A 27 -2.27 22.80 5.89
CA LEU A 27 -1.31 22.77 6.99
C LEU A 27 -0.17 23.77 6.72
N PRO A 28 0.21 24.63 7.69
CA PRO A 28 1.32 25.56 7.51
C PRO A 28 2.60 24.82 7.04
N ARG A 29 3.27 25.36 6.04
CA ARG A 29 4.46 24.71 5.40
C ARG A 29 5.55 24.34 6.42
N ALA A 30 5.71 25.12 7.47
CA ALA A 30 6.64 24.85 8.57
C ALA A 30 6.28 23.62 9.45
N ARG A 31 5.07 23.07 9.30
CA ARG A 31 4.61 21.92 10.06
C ARG A 31 4.94 20.57 9.40
N TYR A 32 5.43 20.58 8.17
CA TYR A 32 5.84 19.34 7.48
C TYR A 32 7.10 19.55 6.64
N GLU A 33 7.83 18.48 6.39
CA GLU A 33 8.91 18.40 5.42
C GLU A 33 8.62 17.28 4.41
N ILE A 34 9.19 17.37 3.21
CA ILE A 34 9.12 16.37 2.17
C ILE A 34 10.52 15.78 1.96
N VAL A 35 10.63 14.46 2.17
CA VAL A 35 11.88 13.70 1.98
C VAL A 35 11.67 12.71 0.84
N LEU A 36 12.35 12.92 -0.27
CA LEU A 36 12.29 12.05 -1.45
C LEU A 36 13.49 11.11 -1.44
N ALA A 37 13.25 9.80 -1.48
CA ALA A 37 14.28 8.77 -1.52
C ALA A 37 14.36 8.16 -2.93
N ASP A 38 15.36 8.60 -3.72
CA ASP A 38 15.48 8.26 -5.13
C ASP A 38 16.37 7.04 -5.37
N ALA A 39 15.88 6.12 -6.18
CA ALA A 39 16.57 4.87 -6.52
C ALA A 39 17.46 4.97 -7.78
N GLY A 40 17.86 6.18 -8.16
CA GLY A 40 18.66 6.47 -9.35
C GLY A 40 17.78 6.69 -10.58
N SER A 41 16.79 7.60 -10.47
CA SER A 41 15.94 8.00 -11.59
C SER A 41 16.74 8.64 -12.73
N THR A 42 16.38 8.28 -13.96
CA THR A 42 17.00 8.77 -15.20
C THR A 42 16.06 9.63 -16.06
N ASP A 43 14.80 9.78 -15.62
CA ASP A 43 13.76 10.60 -16.23
C ASP A 43 13.67 11.99 -15.54
N GLY A 44 12.59 12.72 -15.77
CA GLY A 44 12.34 14.04 -15.18
C GLY A 44 12.07 14.06 -13.67
N THR A 45 12.09 12.92 -12.96
CA THR A 45 11.73 12.80 -11.53
C THR A 45 12.48 13.81 -10.64
N LEU A 46 13.81 13.88 -10.75
CA LEU A 46 14.61 14.77 -9.90
C LEU A 46 14.45 16.26 -10.25
N ALA A 47 14.20 16.56 -11.52
CA ALA A 47 13.90 17.93 -11.96
C ALA A 47 12.56 18.40 -11.37
N ILE A 48 11.54 17.57 -11.42
CA ILE A 48 10.23 17.84 -10.79
C ILE A 48 10.38 18.04 -9.29
N ALA A 49 11.09 17.15 -8.60
CA ALA A 49 11.29 17.24 -7.15
C ALA A 49 11.93 18.58 -6.74
N ARG A 50 12.96 19.02 -7.45
CA ARG A 50 13.61 20.31 -7.19
C ARG A 50 12.69 21.51 -7.50
N ALA A 51 11.99 21.48 -8.63
CA ALA A 51 11.06 22.53 -9.03
C ALA A 51 9.89 22.69 -8.04
N ARG A 52 9.46 21.59 -7.40
CA ARG A 52 8.38 21.58 -6.38
C ARG A 52 8.87 21.85 -4.96
N GLY A 53 10.14 22.15 -4.75
CA GLY A 53 10.68 22.52 -3.44
C GLY A 53 10.69 21.40 -2.42
N VAL A 54 11.04 20.17 -2.84
CA VAL A 54 11.28 19.05 -1.92
C VAL A 54 12.44 19.41 -0.99
N ASP A 55 12.25 19.25 0.32
CA ASP A 55 13.21 19.70 1.34
C ASP A 55 14.50 18.89 1.32
N ARG A 56 14.38 17.58 1.02
CA ARG A 56 15.54 16.68 0.93
C ARG A 56 15.34 15.62 -0.14
N ILE A 57 16.41 15.38 -0.87
CA ILE A 57 16.55 14.26 -1.79
C ILE A 57 17.69 13.41 -1.27
N VAL A 58 17.41 12.12 -1.01
CA VAL A 58 18.37 11.14 -0.49
C VAL A 58 18.46 9.94 -1.43
N ASP A 59 19.63 9.32 -1.49
CA ASP A 59 19.85 8.15 -2.32
C ASP A 59 19.24 6.88 -1.71
N ASN A 60 18.66 6.03 -2.56
CA ASN A 60 18.22 4.69 -2.26
C ASN A 60 19.05 3.67 -3.05
N PRO A 61 20.26 3.30 -2.58
CA PRO A 61 21.17 2.42 -3.32
C PRO A 61 20.64 0.98 -3.47
N LEU A 62 19.72 0.55 -2.60
CA LEU A 62 19.11 -0.79 -2.68
C LEU A 62 17.95 -0.86 -3.67
N LYS A 63 17.57 0.26 -4.25
CA LYS A 63 16.61 0.41 -5.37
C LYS A 63 15.25 -0.29 -5.18
N THR A 64 14.79 -0.50 -3.92
CA THR A 64 13.46 -1.03 -3.61
C THR A 64 12.59 0.07 -3.00
N GLY A 65 11.28 -0.01 -3.15
CA GLY A 65 10.36 0.90 -2.45
C GLY A 65 10.55 0.83 -0.94
N GLU A 66 10.70 -0.38 -0.41
CA GLU A 66 10.90 -0.64 1.01
C GLU A 66 12.23 -0.08 1.53
N ALA A 67 13.30 -0.18 0.74
CA ALA A 67 14.59 0.44 1.09
C ALA A 67 14.53 1.97 0.93
N GLY A 68 13.76 2.47 -0.04
CA GLY A 68 13.50 3.90 -0.20
C GLY A 68 12.75 4.48 0.99
N LYS A 69 11.75 3.77 1.51
CA LYS A 69 11.09 4.15 2.77
C LYS A 69 12.11 4.22 3.91
N THR A 70 12.97 3.20 4.06
CA THR A 70 14.04 3.21 5.07
C THR A 70 14.97 4.41 4.92
N ALA A 71 15.49 4.69 3.72
CA ALA A 71 16.39 5.82 3.47
C ALA A 71 15.72 7.17 3.79
N GLY A 72 14.46 7.35 3.38
CA GLY A 72 13.69 8.55 3.66
C GLY A 72 13.38 8.71 5.16
N ILE A 73 13.00 7.64 5.86
CA ILE A 73 12.74 7.66 7.31
C ILE A 73 14.00 8.03 8.10
N ARG A 74 15.16 7.51 7.73
CA ARG A 74 16.45 7.89 8.36
C ARG A 74 16.76 9.37 8.23
N ALA A 75 16.44 9.96 7.09
CA ALA A 75 16.66 11.38 6.83
C ALA A 75 15.58 12.29 7.42
N ALA A 76 14.42 11.74 7.75
CA ALA A 76 13.27 12.46 8.28
C ALA A 76 13.55 13.03 9.69
N ARG A 77 12.93 14.18 10.03
CA ARG A 77 13.08 14.88 11.32
C ARG A 77 11.79 14.97 12.13
N GLY A 78 10.66 14.65 11.49
CA GLY A 78 9.33 14.75 12.12
C GLY A 78 9.07 13.69 13.16
N ASP A 79 8.21 13.99 14.11
CA ASP A 79 7.71 13.05 15.13
C ASP A 79 6.66 12.09 14.54
N LEU A 80 6.02 12.52 13.45
CA LEU A 80 5.13 11.71 12.64
C LEU A 80 5.77 11.50 11.27
N ILE A 81 5.74 10.25 10.80
CA ILE A 81 6.19 9.86 9.47
C ILE A 81 4.96 9.52 8.63
N ALA A 82 4.81 10.17 7.48
CA ALA A 82 3.78 9.89 6.50
C ALA A 82 4.40 9.20 5.27
N LEU A 83 4.04 7.95 5.01
CA LEU A 83 4.49 7.21 3.83
C LEU A 83 3.52 7.49 2.67
N VAL A 84 3.98 8.26 1.71
CA VAL A 84 3.24 8.62 0.50
C VAL A 84 4.03 8.15 -0.70
N ASP A 85 3.50 7.19 -1.45
CA ASP A 85 4.17 6.75 -2.68
C ASP A 85 4.03 7.81 -3.78
N SER A 86 4.97 7.87 -4.73
CA SER A 86 4.99 8.88 -5.80
C SER A 86 3.79 8.82 -6.76
N ASP A 87 2.97 7.76 -6.67
CA ASP A 87 1.72 7.56 -7.39
C ASP A 87 0.48 7.73 -6.47
N ASN A 88 0.65 8.32 -5.29
CA ASN A 88 -0.43 8.68 -4.38
C ASN A 88 -0.75 10.18 -4.49
N ILE A 89 -2.04 10.51 -4.59
CA ILE A 89 -2.52 11.89 -4.64
C ILE A 89 -3.45 12.13 -3.45
N LEU A 90 -3.16 13.15 -2.65
CA LEU A 90 -4.00 13.56 -1.53
C LEU A 90 -5.29 14.16 -2.10
N PRO A 91 -6.49 13.66 -1.71
CA PRO A 91 -7.74 13.99 -2.43
C PRO A 91 -8.25 15.40 -2.21
N ASP A 92 -7.83 16.07 -1.13
CA ASP A 92 -8.25 17.42 -0.76
C ASP A 92 -7.24 18.11 0.19
N ALA A 93 -7.45 19.40 0.45
CA ALA A 93 -6.54 20.24 1.22
C ALA A 93 -6.51 19.93 2.74
N GLU A 94 -7.49 19.22 3.28
CA GLU A 94 -7.59 18.90 4.72
C GLU A 94 -7.02 17.50 5.05
N TRP A 95 -6.51 16.80 4.07
CA TRP A 95 -6.12 15.41 4.24
C TRP A 95 -5.05 15.23 5.32
N LEU A 96 -3.97 16.00 5.31
CA LEU A 96 -2.90 15.90 6.33
C LEU A 96 -3.41 16.23 7.72
N ALA A 97 -4.28 17.23 7.85
CA ALA A 97 -4.88 17.59 9.14
C ALA A 97 -5.73 16.44 9.68
N ARG A 98 -6.61 15.85 8.85
CA ARG A 98 -7.43 14.69 9.25
C ARG A 98 -6.60 13.47 9.60
N MET A 99 -5.55 13.17 8.81
CA MET A 99 -4.68 12.02 9.05
C MET A 99 -3.88 12.16 10.35
N THR A 100 -3.59 13.37 10.79
CA THR A 100 -2.80 13.62 12.00
C THR A 100 -3.62 13.88 13.24
N ALA A 101 -4.89 14.25 13.11
CA ALA A 101 -5.79 14.51 14.25
C ALA A 101 -5.88 13.34 15.27
N PRO A 102 -5.94 12.06 14.86
CA PRO A 102 -6.02 10.95 15.82
C PRO A 102 -4.84 10.85 16.78
N PHE A 103 -3.68 11.40 16.43
CA PHE A 103 -2.50 11.39 17.31
C PHE A 103 -2.61 12.31 18.53
N GLY A 104 -3.72 13.05 18.70
CA GLY A 104 -4.08 13.65 19.97
C GLY A 104 -4.28 12.63 21.09
N ASP A 105 -4.66 11.38 20.76
CA ASP A 105 -4.66 10.26 21.69
C ASP A 105 -3.27 9.58 21.65
N PRO A 106 -2.53 9.55 22.79
CA PRO A 106 -1.19 8.95 22.84
C PRO A 106 -1.19 7.45 22.57
N ARG A 107 -2.32 6.75 22.71
CA ARG A 107 -2.45 5.31 22.41
C ARG A 107 -2.41 5.03 20.91
N ILE A 108 -2.85 5.99 20.08
CA ILE A 108 -2.85 5.82 18.61
C ILE A 108 -1.42 5.90 18.10
N VAL A 109 -0.92 4.79 17.56
CA VAL A 109 0.44 4.69 17.06
C VAL A 109 0.54 4.92 15.55
N ALA A 110 -0.56 4.69 14.83
CA ALA A 110 -0.63 4.90 13.39
C ALA A 110 -2.03 5.32 12.94
N SER A 111 -2.10 5.98 11.79
CA SER A 111 -3.34 6.30 11.08
C SER A 111 -3.23 5.93 9.60
N GLU A 112 -4.36 5.63 8.99
CA GLU A 112 -4.43 5.22 7.59
C GLU A 112 -5.78 5.61 6.99
N PRO A 113 -5.86 6.05 5.70
CA PRO A 113 -7.15 6.33 5.07
C PRO A 113 -7.98 5.04 4.97
N ILE A 114 -9.29 5.15 5.16
CA ILE A 114 -10.19 3.99 5.13
C ILE A 114 -10.50 3.51 3.71
N ALA A 115 -10.26 4.32 2.67
CA ALA A 115 -10.64 4.02 1.30
C ALA A 115 -9.60 4.49 0.28
N TYR A 116 -9.64 3.93 -0.92
CA TYR A 116 -9.09 4.60 -2.08
C TYR A 116 -10.13 5.54 -2.70
N THR A 117 -9.68 6.71 -3.15
CA THR A 117 -10.53 7.68 -3.84
C THR A 117 -10.63 7.31 -5.31
N VAL A 118 -11.85 7.17 -5.81
CA VAL A 118 -12.13 6.90 -7.23
C VAL A 118 -12.30 8.22 -7.97
N ARG A 119 -11.50 8.45 -9.01
CA ARG A 119 -11.66 9.61 -9.89
C ARG A 119 -12.14 9.13 -11.26
N ARG A 120 -13.19 9.76 -11.82
CA ARG A 120 -13.78 9.38 -13.12
C ARG A 120 -12.80 9.52 -14.30
N GLY A 121 -11.85 10.45 -14.22
CA GLY A 121 -10.84 10.67 -15.25
C GLY A 121 -9.70 9.64 -15.26
N ASP A 122 -9.56 8.83 -14.19
CA ASP A 122 -8.50 7.83 -14.12
C ASP A 122 -8.78 6.64 -15.06
N PRO A 123 -7.72 5.95 -15.53
CA PRO A 123 -7.86 4.72 -16.31
C PRO A 123 -8.78 3.70 -15.62
N ALA A 124 -9.57 2.96 -16.40
CA ALA A 124 -10.54 2.02 -15.84
C ALA A 124 -9.92 0.97 -14.92
N LEU A 125 -8.72 0.48 -15.20
CA LEU A 125 -8.02 -0.47 -14.31
C LEU A 125 -7.59 0.18 -12.99
N THR A 126 -7.19 1.45 -12.99
CA THR A 126 -6.91 2.23 -11.76
C THR A 126 -8.19 2.38 -10.92
N ARG A 127 -9.31 2.76 -11.55
CA ARG A 127 -10.62 2.85 -10.88
C ARG A 127 -11.06 1.50 -10.31
N TYR A 128 -10.80 0.40 -11.04
CA TYR A 128 -11.10 -0.94 -10.57
C TYR A 128 -10.42 -1.25 -9.22
N PHE A 129 -9.11 -1.01 -9.08
CA PHE A 129 -8.40 -1.25 -7.83
C PHE A 129 -8.89 -0.35 -6.69
N ALA A 130 -9.24 0.90 -7.00
CA ALA A 130 -9.83 1.80 -6.02
C ALA A 130 -11.21 1.32 -5.54
N LEU A 131 -12.06 0.86 -6.46
CA LEU A 131 -13.39 0.28 -6.15
C LEU A 131 -13.27 -1.05 -5.40
N LEU A 132 -12.31 -1.90 -5.79
CA LEU A 132 -12.05 -3.16 -5.11
C LEU A 132 -11.54 -2.95 -3.68
N GLY A 133 -10.85 -1.82 -3.41
CA GLY A 133 -10.26 -1.50 -2.11
C GLY A 133 -8.97 -2.28 -1.80
N MET A 134 -8.33 -2.85 -2.81
CA MET A 134 -7.09 -3.62 -2.64
C MET A 134 -6.34 -3.76 -3.97
N ASN A 135 -5.02 -3.90 -3.90
CA ASN A 135 -4.14 -4.07 -5.07
C ASN A 135 -3.94 -5.57 -5.46
N ASP A 136 -4.59 -6.47 -4.72
CA ASP A 136 -4.51 -7.91 -4.92
C ASP A 136 -5.86 -8.55 -4.63
N PRO A 137 -6.57 -9.12 -5.64
CA PRO A 137 -7.88 -9.71 -5.44
C PRO A 137 -7.86 -10.94 -4.51
N LEU A 138 -6.70 -11.59 -4.31
CA LEU A 138 -6.55 -12.65 -3.32
C LEU A 138 -6.94 -12.19 -1.91
N CYS A 139 -6.67 -10.91 -1.57
CA CYS A 139 -6.99 -10.35 -0.26
C CYS A 139 -8.50 -10.36 0.05
N LEU A 140 -9.36 -10.38 -0.97
CA LEU A 140 -10.81 -10.53 -0.78
C LEU A 140 -11.15 -11.90 -0.15
N PHE A 141 -10.48 -12.96 -0.58
CA PHE A 141 -10.69 -14.33 -0.10
C PHE A 141 -9.94 -14.61 1.21
N THR A 142 -8.76 -14.03 1.37
CA THR A 142 -8.02 -14.09 2.64
C THR A 142 -8.54 -13.10 3.68
N ARG A 143 -9.47 -12.20 3.31
CA ARG A 143 -10.19 -11.25 4.16
C ARG A 143 -9.32 -10.18 4.84
N ASN A 144 -8.03 -10.12 4.54
CA ASN A 144 -7.05 -9.22 5.18
C ASN A 144 -6.80 -7.89 4.43
N TYR A 145 -7.67 -7.52 3.49
CA TYR A 145 -7.62 -6.20 2.88
C TYR A 145 -7.85 -5.09 3.91
N ASP A 146 -7.43 -3.87 3.60
CA ASP A 146 -7.32 -2.74 4.53
C ASP A 146 -7.99 -1.45 4.05
N ARG A 147 -8.73 -1.52 2.94
CA ARG A 147 -9.50 -0.38 2.40
C ARG A 147 -10.93 -0.79 2.09
N LEU A 148 -11.83 0.19 2.12
CA LEU A 148 -13.25 -0.01 1.83
C LEU A 148 -13.43 -0.63 0.43
N SER A 149 -13.97 -1.83 0.40
CA SER A 149 -14.26 -2.58 -0.83
C SER A 149 -15.73 -2.46 -1.22
N ALA A 150 -16.02 -2.13 -2.47
CA ALA A 150 -17.39 -2.13 -2.97
C ALA A 150 -18.00 -3.55 -3.00
N VAL A 151 -17.19 -4.61 -3.09
CA VAL A 151 -17.68 -6.00 -3.07
C VAL A 151 -18.25 -6.39 -1.71
N THR A 152 -17.61 -5.96 -0.61
CA THR A 152 -18.01 -6.38 0.75
C THR A 152 -18.69 -5.26 1.55
N ASN A 153 -18.57 -4.01 1.11
CA ASN A 153 -18.95 -2.80 1.84
C ASN A 153 -18.28 -2.70 3.22
N ARG A 154 -17.07 -3.24 3.34
CA ARG A 154 -16.24 -3.22 4.55
C ARG A 154 -14.82 -2.79 4.20
N TRP A 155 -14.11 -2.18 5.15
CA TRP A 155 -12.70 -1.80 4.98
C TRP A 155 -11.74 -2.97 5.27
N THR A 156 -12.22 -4.02 5.95
CA THR A 156 -11.54 -5.31 6.14
C THR A 156 -12.57 -6.43 6.30
N GLY A 157 -12.21 -7.64 5.96
CA GLY A 157 -13.02 -8.84 6.23
C GLY A 157 -12.69 -9.51 7.56
N LEU A 158 -11.73 -8.97 8.33
CA LEU A 158 -11.32 -9.51 9.63
C LEU A 158 -12.25 -9.04 10.75
N PRO A 159 -12.43 -9.84 11.80
CA PRO A 159 -13.20 -9.46 12.97
C PRO A 159 -12.37 -8.56 13.91
N VAL A 160 -12.20 -7.30 13.50
CA VAL A 160 -11.45 -6.30 14.26
C VAL A 160 -12.34 -5.64 15.32
N ASP A 161 -11.78 -5.37 16.50
CA ASP A 161 -12.40 -4.49 17.48
C ASP A 161 -12.23 -3.04 17.04
N GLN A 162 -13.35 -2.32 16.91
CA GLN A 162 -13.31 -0.93 16.47
C GLN A 162 -14.39 -0.09 17.16
N VAL A 163 -14.05 1.17 17.42
CA VAL A 163 -14.93 2.19 17.99
C VAL A 163 -14.99 3.38 17.03
N ASP A 164 -16.18 3.83 16.70
CA ASP A 164 -16.40 5.02 15.86
C ASP A 164 -16.16 6.30 16.70
N LYS A 165 -15.20 7.12 16.27
CA LYS A 165 -14.83 8.40 16.89
C LYS A 165 -15.29 9.61 16.06
N GLY A 166 -16.25 9.43 15.15
CA GLY A 166 -16.69 10.46 14.23
C GLY A 166 -15.84 10.49 12.97
N ASP A 167 -14.67 11.11 13.00
CA ASP A 167 -13.78 11.27 11.82
C ASP A 167 -12.92 10.05 11.54
N TYR A 168 -12.79 9.13 12.47
CA TYR A 168 -12.05 7.90 12.31
C TYR A 168 -12.64 6.74 13.11
N LEU A 169 -12.26 5.52 12.75
CA LEU A 169 -12.46 4.34 13.58
C LEU A 169 -11.18 4.09 14.38
N GLU A 170 -11.27 4.08 15.70
CA GLU A 170 -10.20 3.55 16.55
C GLU A 170 -10.29 2.04 16.49
N VAL A 171 -9.21 1.39 16.06
CA VAL A 171 -9.13 -0.06 15.85
C VAL A 171 -8.09 -0.65 16.76
N ALA A 172 -8.47 -1.67 17.55
CA ALA A 172 -7.53 -2.46 18.35
C ALA A 172 -7.11 -3.72 17.58
N LEU A 173 -5.86 -3.74 17.13
CA LEU A 173 -5.30 -4.82 16.34
C LEU A 173 -4.72 -5.95 17.21
N THR A 174 -4.83 -7.17 16.72
CA THR A 174 -4.13 -8.36 17.23
C THR A 174 -3.38 -9.03 16.08
N GLU A 175 -2.48 -9.96 16.37
CA GLU A 175 -1.80 -10.74 15.32
C GLU A 175 -2.79 -11.47 14.40
N ALA A 176 -3.92 -11.93 14.93
CA ALA A 176 -4.96 -12.63 14.17
C ALA A 176 -5.81 -11.69 13.31
N THR A 177 -5.98 -10.45 13.74
CA THR A 177 -6.85 -9.45 13.10
C THR A 177 -6.09 -8.36 12.35
N LEU A 178 -4.77 -8.49 12.17
CA LEU A 178 -3.96 -7.54 11.44
C LEU A 178 -4.23 -7.63 9.92
N PRO A 179 -4.79 -6.57 9.28
CA PRO A 179 -4.95 -6.49 7.83
C PRO A 179 -3.65 -6.05 7.15
N THR A 180 -3.68 -5.87 5.83
CA THR A 180 -2.52 -5.43 5.03
C THR A 180 -2.21 -3.94 5.18
N ILE A 181 -2.23 -3.44 6.39
CA ILE A 181 -2.00 -2.03 6.76
C ILE A 181 -0.54 -1.61 6.57
N GLY A 182 -0.31 -0.34 6.30
CA GLY A 182 1.01 0.28 6.36
C GLY A 182 1.50 0.96 5.07
N ALA A 183 0.69 1.02 4.01
CA ALA A 183 1.06 1.63 2.73
C ALA A 183 0.07 2.72 2.29
N ASN A 184 0.43 3.50 1.26
CA ASN A 184 -0.46 4.45 0.59
C ASN A 184 -1.12 5.44 1.56
N GLY A 185 -0.35 6.37 2.09
CA GLY A 185 -0.83 7.38 3.03
C GLY A 185 -0.84 6.91 4.49
N PHE A 186 -0.06 5.92 4.83
CA PHE A 186 0.13 5.47 6.20
C PHE A 186 0.95 6.48 7.00
N VAL A 187 0.42 6.93 8.13
CA VAL A 187 1.11 7.85 9.05
C VAL A 187 1.33 7.14 10.38
N PHE A 188 2.52 7.28 10.97
CA PHE A 188 2.83 6.64 12.24
C PHE A 188 3.76 7.49 13.11
N ARG A 189 3.76 7.23 14.42
CA ARG A 189 4.70 7.87 15.35
C ARG A 189 6.11 7.36 15.11
N ARG A 190 7.07 8.26 14.95
CA ARG A 190 8.49 7.91 14.81
C ARG A 190 8.98 7.00 15.95
N SER A 191 8.54 7.24 17.18
CA SER A 191 8.91 6.44 18.37
C SER A 191 8.54 4.95 18.25
N LEU A 192 7.63 4.57 17.33
CA LEU A 192 7.34 3.17 17.04
C LEU A 192 8.58 2.41 16.54
N LEU A 193 9.49 3.11 15.86
CA LEU A 193 10.70 2.53 15.27
C LEU A 193 11.69 2.02 16.32
N ASP A 194 11.63 2.54 17.54
CA ASP A 194 12.49 2.10 18.65
C ASP A 194 12.14 0.70 19.15
N HIS A 195 10.99 0.15 18.71
CA HIS A 195 10.41 -1.11 19.19
C HIS A 195 10.28 -2.19 18.13
N VAL A 196 10.73 -1.91 16.90
CA VAL A 196 10.56 -2.82 15.74
C VAL A 196 11.82 -2.85 14.86
N GLU A 197 12.05 -3.97 14.19
CA GLU A 197 13.08 -4.08 13.16
C GLU A 197 12.52 -3.59 11.84
N TRP A 198 13.09 -2.52 11.28
CA TRP A 198 12.62 -1.88 10.06
C TRP A 198 13.72 -1.67 9.01
N GLU A 199 14.95 -1.98 9.33
CA GLU A 199 16.11 -1.80 8.45
C GLU A 199 16.63 -3.12 7.89
N PRO A 200 17.24 -3.14 6.71
CA PRO A 200 17.36 -2.06 5.71
C PRO A 200 16.12 -1.94 4.80
N TYR A 201 15.05 -2.68 5.06
CA TYR A 201 13.83 -2.70 4.26
C TYR A 201 12.61 -2.50 5.16
N PHE A 202 11.93 -1.36 5.03
CA PHE A 202 10.69 -1.09 5.72
C PHE A 202 9.53 -1.87 5.07
N PHE A 203 9.31 -3.09 5.50
CA PHE A 203 8.15 -3.89 5.09
C PHE A 203 6.95 -3.51 5.95
N ASP A 204 6.04 -2.71 5.40
CA ASP A 204 4.93 -2.08 6.11
C ASP A 204 4.20 -3.02 7.07
N ILE A 205 3.71 -4.17 6.56
CA ILE A 205 2.93 -5.11 7.37
C ILE A 205 3.77 -5.86 8.39
N ASP A 206 5.07 -6.11 8.11
CA ASP A 206 5.97 -6.79 9.05
C ASP A 206 6.32 -5.86 10.22
N VAL A 207 6.50 -4.56 9.95
CA VAL A 207 6.67 -3.53 10.98
C VAL A 207 5.43 -3.47 11.87
N MET A 208 4.23 -3.42 11.30
CA MET A 208 2.99 -3.42 12.07
C MET A 208 2.75 -4.73 12.83
N HIS A 209 3.16 -5.87 12.28
CA HIS A 209 3.08 -7.15 12.98
C HIS A 209 3.97 -7.16 14.23
N GLN A 210 5.21 -6.67 14.14
CA GLN A 210 6.10 -6.52 15.27
C GLN A 210 5.55 -5.52 16.30
N ALA A 211 5.02 -4.37 15.83
CA ALA A 211 4.40 -3.36 16.68
C ALA A 211 3.25 -3.94 17.51
N VAL A 212 2.34 -4.69 16.89
CA VAL A 212 1.21 -5.34 17.60
C VAL A 212 1.72 -6.33 18.64
N ARG A 213 2.76 -7.10 18.34
CA ARG A 213 3.40 -8.03 19.31
C ARG A 213 4.07 -7.28 20.47
N ALA A 214 4.63 -6.11 20.23
CA ALA A 214 5.21 -5.25 21.26
C ALA A 214 4.16 -4.47 22.08
N GLY A 215 2.85 -4.66 21.79
CA GLY A 215 1.76 -4.02 22.53
C GLY A 215 1.21 -2.75 21.91
N PHE A 216 1.75 -2.27 20.80
CA PHE A 216 1.27 -1.10 20.04
C PHE A 216 0.11 -1.49 19.11
N ARG A 217 -1.11 -1.51 19.65
CA ARG A 217 -2.28 -2.13 19.00
C ARG A 217 -3.29 -1.15 18.44
N HIS A 218 -3.31 0.11 18.92
CA HIS A 218 -4.34 1.07 18.54
C HIS A 218 -3.94 1.85 17.29
N VAL A 219 -4.75 1.75 16.25
CA VAL A 219 -4.59 2.48 14.99
C VAL A 219 -5.88 3.22 14.64
N ALA A 220 -5.76 4.29 13.88
CA ALA A 220 -6.91 5.05 13.38
C ALA A 220 -7.14 4.76 11.89
N LYS A 221 -8.32 4.24 11.54
CA LYS A 221 -8.81 4.20 10.15
C LYS A 221 -9.59 5.49 9.90
N VAL A 222 -8.92 6.49 9.33
CA VAL A 222 -9.49 7.83 9.10
C VAL A 222 -10.51 7.78 7.96
N LYS A 223 -11.68 8.39 8.17
CA LYS A 223 -12.78 8.42 7.20
C LYS A 223 -12.51 9.37 6.03
N THR A 224 -11.36 9.18 5.40
CA THR A 224 -10.93 9.86 4.19
C THR A 224 -10.41 8.83 3.18
N GLY A 225 -10.16 9.26 1.95
CA GLY A 225 -9.55 8.43 0.92
C GLY A 225 -8.12 8.85 0.61
N ILE A 226 -7.50 8.11 -0.31
CA ILE A 226 -6.29 8.51 -1.01
C ILE A 226 -6.41 8.03 -2.46
N VAL A 227 -5.97 8.82 -3.44
CA VAL A 227 -5.90 8.35 -4.82
C VAL A 227 -4.63 7.52 -4.97
N HIS A 228 -4.73 6.35 -5.57
CA HIS A 228 -3.59 5.50 -5.86
C HIS A 228 -3.57 5.14 -7.35
N LEU A 229 -2.67 5.74 -8.10
CA LEU A 229 -2.50 5.51 -9.54
C LEU A 229 -1.78 4.18 -9.82
N TYR A 230 -2.29 3.10 -9.23
CA TYR A 230 -1.63 1.80 -9.11
C TYR A 230 -1.15 1.23 -10.45
N CYS A 231 -2.04 1.11 -11.44
CA CYS A 231 -1.67 0.73 -12.82
C CYS A 231 -2.84 0.96 -13.78
N SER A 232 -2.50 1.22 -15.06
CA SER A 232 -3.48 1.52 -16.11
C SER A 232 -3.71 0.38 -17.11
N ARG A 233 -2.88 -0.67 -17.11
CA ARG A 233 -2.90 -1.78 -18.08
C ARG A 233 -2.69 -3.13 -17.41
N LEU A 234 -3.36 -4.18 -17.93
CA LEU A 234 -3.22 -5.55 -17.40
C LEU A 234 -1.78 -6.07 -17.47
N GLY A 235 -1.00 -5.72 -18.51
CA GLY A 235 0.40 -6.10 -18.60
C GLY A 235 1.26 -5.51 -17.48
N ALA A 236 1.02 -4.24 -17.12
CA ALA A 236 1.69 -3.59 -15.98
C ALA A 236 1.29 -4.25 -14.65
N PHE A 237 0.01 -4.59 -14.47
CA PHE A 237 -0.47 -5.34 -13.32
C PHE A 237 0.22 -6.70 -13.22
N ALA A 238 0.27 -7.48 -14.31
CA ALA A 238 0.94 -8.78 -14.33
C ALA A 238 2.43 -8.67 -13.98
N ALA A 239 3.11 -7.62 -14.45
CA ALA A 239 4.51 -7.35 -14.10
C ALA A 239 4.66 -7.02 -12.60
N LYS A 240 3.79 -6.18 -12.03
CA LYS A 240 3.77 -5.85 -10.60
C LYS A 240 3.51 -7.12 -9.75
N GLN A 241 2.58 -7.99 -10.13
CA GLN A 241 2.29 -9.24 -9.40
C GLN A 241 3.46 -10.23 -9.46
N ARG A 242 4.09 -10.41 -10.64
CA ARG A 242 5.30 -11.26 -10.76
C ARG A 242 6.44 -10.76 -9.87
N ARG A 243 6.65 -9.44 -9.79
CA ARG A 243 7.64 -8.86 -8.90
C ARG A 243 7.29 -9.14 -7.45
N ARG A 244 6.06 -8.79 -7.03
CA ARG A 244 5.60 -8.93 -5.65
C ARG A 244 5.81 -10.35 -5.11
N VAL A 245 5.38 -11.38 -5.86
CA VAL A 245 5.54 -12.76 -5.41
C VAL A 245 7.00 -13.19 -5.38
N ARG A 246 7.82 -12.75 -6.35
CA ARG A 246 9.24 -13.04 -6.39
C ARG A 246 10.00 -12.42 -5.23
N ASP A 247 9.77 -11.13 -4.98
CA ASP A 247 10.39 -10.42 -3.86
C ASP A 247 9.95 -11.03 -2.52
N TYR A 248 8.66 -11.35 -2.38
CA TYR A 248 8.16 -12.03 -1.18
C TYR A 248 8.86 -13.38 -0.94
N LEU A 249 8.97 -14.23 -1.96
CA LEU A 249 9.59 -15.54 -1.83
C LEU A 249 11.09 -15.44 -1.52
N PHE A 250 11.79 -14.45 -2.09
CA PHE A 250 13.18 -14.16 -1.80
C PHE A 250 13.38 -13.73 -0.34
N PHE A 251 12.71 -12.66 0.09
CA PHE A 251 12.87 -12.14 1.44
C PHE A 251 12.33 -13.08 2.53
N ALA A 252 11.32 -13.89 2.24
CA ALA A 252 10.87 -14.93 3.14
C ALA A 252 11.93 -16.04 3.32
N GLY A 253 12.68 -16.36 2.25
CA GLY A 253 13.83 -17.27 2.31
C GLY A 253 14.97 -16.73 3.17
N GLU A 254 15.21 -15.43 3.12
CA GLU A 254 16.19 -14.72 3.94
C GLU A 254 15.72 -14.48 5.41
N ARG A 255 14.57 -15.03 5.80
CA ARG A 255 13.92 -14.84 7.11
C ARG A 255 13.69 -13.36 7.52
N ARG A 256 13.55 -12.48 6.51
CA ARG A 256 13.28 -11.03 6.70
C ARG A 256 11.80 -10.68 6.75
N ARG A 257 10.90 -11.67 6.70
CA ARG A 257 9.45 -11.50 6.74
C ARG A 257 8.90 -12.15 8.01
N THR A 258 8.25 -11.38 8.85
CA THR A 258 7.69 -11.83 10.13
C THR A 258 6.19 -12.10 10.05
N TYR A 259 5.47 -11.39 9.16
CA TYR A 259 4.03 -11.57 9.00
C TYR A 259 3.71 -12.94 8.38
N PRO A 260 2.82 -13.73 9.00
CA PRO A 260 2.60 -15.13 8.61
C PRO A 260 1.62 -15.29 7.43
N TRP A 261 1.92 -14.73 6.27
CA TRP A 261 1.06 -14.75 5.08
C TRP A 261 0.46 -16.12 4.73
N ALA A 262 1.26 -17.17 4.84
CA ALA A 262 0.89 -18.50 4.35
C ALA A 262 0.20 -19.37 5.40
N ARG A 263 0.44 -19.15 6.69
CA ARG A 263 -0.02 -20.07 7.74
C ARG A 263 -1.49 -19.88 8.11
N GLN A 264 -1.96 -18.65 8.17
CA GLN A 264 -3.27 -18.34 8.75
C GLN A 264 -4.44 -18.41 7.75
N ARG A 265 -4.17 -18.51 6.41
CA ARG A 265 -5.21 -18.26 5.40
C ARG A 265 -5.22 -19.23 4.22
N ARG A 266 -4.77 -20.47 4.44
CA ARG A 266 -4.70 -21.51 3.38
C ARG A 266 -6.05 -21.77 2.72
N LEU A 267 -7.15 -21.78 3.50
CA LEU A 267 -8.49 -21.95 2.96
C LEU A 267 -8.91 -20.81 2.04
N GLY A 268 -8.53 -19.56 2.36
CA GLY A 268 -8.79 -18.41 1.49
C GLY A 268 -8.03 -18.51 0.16
N VAL A 269 -6.79 -18.98 0.18
CA VAL A 269 -6.00 -19.20 -1.04
C VAL A 269 -6.64 -20.30 -1.90
N ALA A 270 -7.04 -21.41 -1.32
CA ALA A 270 -7.72 -22.49 -2.03
C ALA A 270 -9.09 -22.04 -2.59
N ALA A 271 -9.86 -21.28 -1.80
CA ALA A 271 -11.12 -20.71 -2.24
C ALA A 271 -10.94 -19.73 -3.40
N PHE A 272 -9.90 -18.87 -3.36
CA PHE A 272 -9.55 -17.99 -4.49
C PHE A 272 -9.23 -18.78 -5.76
N ALA A 273 -8.39 -19.80 -5.65
CA ALA A 273 -8.03 -20.63 -6.79
C ALA A 273 -9.26 -21.31 -7.41
N LEU A 274 -10.09 -21.95 -6.59
CA LEU A 274 -11.31 -22.62 -7.04
C LEU A 274 -12.30 -21.62 -7.65
N ALA A 275 -12.57 -20.50 -6.98
CA ALA A 275 -13.49 -19.47 -7.46
C ALA A 275 -13.03 -18.88 -8.81
N THR A 276 -11.73 -18.66 -8.98
CA THR A 276 -11.17 -18.13 -10.22
C THR A 276 -11.26 -19.17 -11.35
N LEU A 277 -10.95 -20.45 -11.09
CA LEU A 277 -11.09 -21.52 -12.07
C LEU A 277 -12.53 -21.74 -12.53
N LEU A 278 -13.50 -21.65 -11.61
CA LEU A 278 -14.93 -21.77 -11.91
C LEU A 278 -15.52 -20.53 -12.62
N VAL A 279 -14.82 -19.38 -12.59
CA VAL A 279 -15.21 -18.08 -13.17
C VAL A 279 -16.48 -17.47 -12.57
N LEU A 280 -17.57 -18.21 -12.47
CA LEU A 280 -18.87 -17.70 -12.00
C LEU A 280 -18.82 -17.01 -10.63
N PRO A 281 -18.11 -17.51 -9.60
CA PRO A 281 -18.04 -16.82 -8.31
C PRO A 281 -17.36 -15.45 -8.41
N VAL A 282 -16.26 -15.33 -9.16
CA VAL A 282 -15.59 -14.03 -9.35
C VAL A 282 -16.39 -13.10 -10.26
N ALA A 283 -17.10 -13.62 -11.26
CA ALA A 283 -18.05 -12.83 -12.05
C ALA A 283 -19.21 -12.30 -11.18
N GLY A 284 -19.72 -13.10 -10.26
CA GLY A 284 -20.70 -12.69 -9.26
C GLY A 284 -20.19 -11.57 -8.35
N GLN A 285 -18.92 -11.63 -7.92
CA GLN A 285 -18.30 -10.54 -7.16
C GLN A 285 -18.23 -9.24 -7.97
N ALA A 286 -17.87 -9.32 -9.27
CA ALA A 286 -17.89 -8.16 -10.16
C ALA A 286 -19.29 -7.56 -10.29
N LEU A 287 -20.33 -8.39 -10.41
CA LEU A 287 -21.73 -7.96 -10.47
C LEU A 287 -22.13 -7.26 -9.16
N VAL A 288 -21.83 -7.85 -8.00
CA VAL A 288 -22.11 -7.22 -6.68
C VAL A 288 -21.41 -5.86 -6.57
N GLY A 289 -20.15 -5.78 -6.96
CA GLY A 289 -19.39 -4.52 -6.98
C GLY A 289 -20.05 -3.49 -7.90
N CYS A 290 -20.44 -3.89 -9.11
CA CYS A 290 -21.13 -3.05 -10.10
C CYS A 290 -22.50 -2.56 -9.59
N CYS A 291 -23.29 -3.41 -8.94
CA CYS A 291 -24.57 -3.01 -8.37
C CYS A 291 -24.40 -1.97 -7.25
N ARG A 292 -23.35 -2.06 -6.44
CA ARG A 292 -23.11 -1.12 -5.34
C ARG A 292 -22.43 0.18 -5.77
N ARG A 293 -21.53 0.09 -6.73
CA ARG A 293 -20.76 1.21 -7.29
C ARG A 293 -20.64 1.02 -8.80
N PRO A 294 -21.63 1.50 -9.58
CA PRO A 294 -21.66 1.30 -11.02
C PRO A 294 -20.44 1.89 -11.71
N ASP A 295 -19.65 1.04 -12.34
CA ASP A 295 -18.49 1.42 -13.17
C ASP A 295 -18.13 0.28 -14.12
N THR A 296 -17.78 0.60 -15.37
CA THR A 296 -17.29 -0.37 -16.35
C THR A 296 -15.97 -1.02 -15.95
N ALA A 297 -15.25 -0.44 -15.01
CA ALA A 297 -14.02 -0.99 -14.44
C ALA A 297 -14.19 -2.40 -13.85
N TRP A 298 -15.39 -2.79 -13.45
CA TRP A 298 -15.68 -4.13 -12.94
C TRP A 298 -15.45 -5.25 -13.97
N LEU A 299 -15.42 -4.94 -15.25
CA LEU A 299 -15.05 -5.89 -16.32
C LEU A 299 -13.61 -6.43 -16.15
N TYR A 300 -12.77 -5.72 -15.43
CA TYR A 300 -11.39 -6.17 -15.13
C TYR A 300 -11.30 -7.22 -14.01
N HIS A 301 -12.36 -7.47 -13.23
CA HIS A 301 -12.27 -8.33 -12.05
C HIS A 301 -11.85 -9.76 -12.40
N VAL A 302 -12.51 -10.38 -13.37
CA VAL A 302 -12.19 -11.75 -13.82
C VAL A 302 -10.77 -11.83 -14.40
N PRO A 303 -10.36 -10.99 -15.38
CA PRO A 303 -8.98 -11.01 -15.90
C PRO A 303 -7.91 -10.78 -14.81
N VAL A 304 -8.15 -9.90 -13.86
CA VAL A 304 -7.22 -9.61 -12.77
C VAL A 304 -7.08 -10.82 -11.83
N CYS A 305 -8.17 -11.51 -11.49
CA CYS A 305 -8.14 -12.75 -10.71
C CYS A 305 -7.33 -13.84 -11.43
N TRP A 306 -7.54 -14.03 -12.75
CA TRP A 306 -6.78 -14.99 -13.56
C TRP A 306 -5.29 -14.68 -13.61
N ILE A 307 -4.92 -13.42 -13.83
CA ILE A 307 -3.51 -12.99 -13.82
C ILE A 307 -2.86 -13.28 -12.47
N THR A 308 -3.57 -13.00 -11.37
CA THR A 308 -3.09 -13.27 -10.01
C THR A 308 -2.91 -14.76 -9.77
N LEU A 309 -3.93 -15.59 -10.09
CA LEU A 309 -3.87 -17.03 -9.94
C LEU A 309 -2.69 -17.64 -10.70
N TRP A 310 -2.55 -17.28 -11.99
CA TRP A 310 -1.46 -17.80 -12.83
C TRP A 310 -0.09 -17.37 -12.31
N THR A 311 0.06 -16.10 -11.95
CA THR A 311 1.33 -15.57 -11.48
C THR A 311 1.78 -16.22 -10.18
N TYR A 312 0.86 -16.37 -9.21
CA TYR A 312 1.18 -16.97 -7.91
C TYR A 312 1.33 -18.48 -8.00
N GLY A 313 0.50 -19.15 -8.82
CA GLY A 313 0.61 -20.58 -9.10
C GLY A 313 1.95 -20.95 -9.74
N ALA A 314 2.37 -20.22 -10.79
CA ALA A 314 3.65 -20.43 -11.44
C ALA A 314 4.84 -20.19 -10.49
N ALA A 315 4.79 -19.16 -9.64
CA ALA A 315 5.85 -18.89 -8.69
C ALA A 315 5.93 -19.97 -7.59
N THR A 316 4.79 -20.46 -7.12
CA THR A 316 4.70 -21.55 -6.13
C THR A 316 5.24 -22.86 -6.72
N LEU A 317 4.85 -23.19 -7.95
CA LEU A 317 5.35 -24.38 -8.65
C LEU A 317 6.86 -24.34 -8.81
N ARG A 318 7.43 -23.21 -9.26
CA ARG A 318 8.89 -23.03 -9.36
C ARG A 318 9.59 -23.25 -8.02
N LYS A 319 9.02 -22.73 -6.92
CA LYS A 319 9.56 -22.95 -5.58
C LYS A 319 9.54 -24.44 -5.19
N LEU A 320 8.44 -25.15 -5.49
CA LEU A 320 8.33 -26.59 -5.21
C LEU A 320 9.32 -27.43 -6.02
N LEU A 321 9.64 -26.98 -7.26
CA LEU A 321 10.66 -27.61 -8.10
C LEU A 321 12.10 -27.22 -7.69
N GLY A 322 12.31 -26.53 -6.60
CA GLY A 322 13.65 -26.13 -6.12
C GLY A 322 14.33 -25.04 -6.94
N LEU A 323 13.63 -24.41 -7.90
CA LEU A 323 14.17 -23.36 -8.74
C LEU A 323 14.32 -22.07 -7.92
N ARG A 324 15.56 -21.68 -7.60
CA ARG A 324 15.86 -20.45 -6.90
C ARG A 324 15.39 -19.24 -7.73
N GLN A 325 14.70 -18.32 -7.08
CA GLN A 325 14.30 -17.06 -7.68
C GLN A 325 15.17 -15.95 -7.07
N ALA A 326 16.02 -15.34 -7.89
CA ALA A 326 16.70 -14.10 -7.50
C ALA A 326 15.67 -12.96 -7.42
N PRO A 327 15.88 -11.92 -6.57
CA PRO A 327 15.06 -10.73 -6.59
C PRO A 327 15.08 -10.13 -8.00
N ALA A 328 14.01 -9.43 -8.38
CA ALA A 328 13.96 -8.81 -9.70
C ALA A 328 15.12 -7.83 -9.85
N ALA A 329 15.98 -8.04 -10.84
CA ALA A 329 17.02 -7.07 -11.19
C ALA A 329 16.33 -5.74 -11.54
N ARG A 330 16.61 -4.69 -10.78
CA ARG A 330 15.87 -3.41 -10.85
C ARG A 330 16.36 -2.51 -11.96
N ASP A 331 17.54 -2.77 -12.51
CA ASP A 331 18.09 -2.03 -13.66
C ASP A 331 17.24 -2.17 -14.94
N ARG A 332 16.40 -3.22 -15.03
CA ARG A 332 15.49 -3.46 -16.16
C ARG A 332 14.10 -2.81 -16.02
N TRP A 333 13.81 -2.11 -14.92
CA TRP A 333 12.52 -1.47 -14.69
C TRP A 333 12.40 -0.10 -15.38
N GLN A 334 13.53 0.47 -15.79
CA GLN A 334 13.65 1.81 -16.35
C GLN A 334 13.13 1.93 -17.79
N THR A 335 12.83 0.82 -18.48
CA THR A 335 12.59 0.85 -19.93
C THR A 335 11.25 0.30 -20.42
N ARG A 336 10.25 0.09 -19.56
CA ARG A 336 8.94 -0.43 -20.03
C ARG A 336 7.74 0.24 -19.40
#